data_4295ac20fd7e8e68a56ac622046f3200
#
_entry.id   4295ac20fd7e8e68a56ac622046f3200
#
_cell.length_a   1.000
_cell.length_b   1.000
_cell.length_c   1.000
_cell.angle_alpha   90.00
_cell.angle_beta   90.00
_cell.angle_gamma   90.00
#
_symmetry.space_group_name_H-M   'P 1'
#
loop_
_entity.id
_entity.type
_entity.pdbx_description
1 polymer ?
#
loop_
_entity_poly.entity_id
_entity_poly.type
_entity_poly.pdbx_seq_one_letter_code
_entity_poly.pdbx_strand_id
1 'polypeptide(L)'
;MLSTMQDIPLSLTRILDYGSAVHGQTQVVTWHSARDGAEREETNFATISARAAAFAHALHDTLGVTGDERVGTFMWNCAEHLEVLFGTACKGAVFTPLNKQLMNDQIRHIINHAEIQVIVADPRLAEQLSKVLAGADSVRAVVFTGATKPPVLMPRGVEVYSYEELLDGRSTVYEWPTLDERTAAALCYSTGTTGAPKGVLYSHRALYLEGMQLRSSDSLCVTHGETFLCCIPIYHVLSWGVPFAAWMTGAPLVLPDADVSPATLAKVIADTSPRVAHGVPTIWIQLFVHYLKHPPERMTLTEIFAGGSPVPPL
;
A
#
# COMPACT_ATOMS: atom_id res chain seq x y z
N MET A 1 22.41 -5.13 34.46
CA MET A 1 22.51 -6.48 33.90
C MET A 1 21.64 -6.51 32.66
N LEU A 2 22.19 -6.92 31.50
CA LEU A 2 21.41 -7.09 30.26
C LEU A 2 20.59 -8.37 30.31
N SER A 3 19.46 -8.39 29.58
CA SER A 3 18.63 -9.58 29.38
C SER A 3 19.42 -10.66 28.61
N THR A 4 19.05 -11.92 28.82
CA THR A 4 19.51 -13.06 28.01
C THR A 4 18.59 -13.39 26.83
N MET A 5 17.51 -12.60 26.67
CA MET A 5 16.59 -12.74 25.54
C MET A 5 17.17 -12.13 24.28
N GLN A 6 16.59 -12.48 23.13
CA GLN A 6 16.99 -11.95 21.84
C GLN A 6 16.88 -10.42 21.79
N ASP A 7 17.94 -9.77 21.28
CA ASP A 7 17.98 -8.35 21.01
C ASP A 7 18.01 -8.17 19.47
N ILE A 8 16.81 -8.11 18.89
CA ILE A 8 16.62 -7.99 17.43
C ILE A 8 15.82 -6.74 17.11
N PRO A 9 16.16 -6.02 16.01
CA PRO A 9 15.45 -4.83 15.59
C PRO A 9 13.98 -5.09 15.28
N LEU A 10 13.10 -4.18 15.69
CA LEU A 10 11.67 -4.17 15.33
C LEU A 10 11.52 -3.61 13.91
N SER A 11 11.82 -4.41 12.89
CA SER A 11 11.82 -3.99 11.49
C SER A 11 10.63 -4.56 10.72
N LEU A 12 10.26 -3.91 9.61
CA LEU A 12 9.24 -4.44 8.68
C LEU A 12 9.68 -5.76 8.04
N THR A 13 10.99 -5.99 7.92
CA THR A 13 11.53 -7.28 7.46
C THR A 13 11.08 -8.43 8.34
N ARG A 14 11.05 -8.22 9.66
CA ARG A 14 10.53 -9.24 10.60
C ARG A 14 9.06 -9.55 10.41
N ILE A 15 8.28 -8.53 10.06
CA ILE A 15 6.86 -8.71 9.75
C ILE A 15 6.72 -9.50 8.46
N LEU A 16 7.47 -9.14 7.42
CA LEU A 16 7.45 -9.80 6.12
C LEU A 16 7.84 -11.28 6.24
N ASP A 17 8.97 -11.56 6.88
CA ASP A 17 9.51 -12.91 7.06
C ASP A 17 8.53 -13.79 7.87
N TYR A 18 8.01 -13.26 8.98
CA TYR A 18 7.05 -13.99 9.82
C TYR A 18 5.77 -14.28 9.05
N GLY A 19 5.17 -13.27 8.43
CA GLY A 19 3.91 -13.41 7.71
C GLY A 19 4.01 -14.36 6.52
N SER A 20 5.10 -14.32 5.76
CA SER A 20 5.31 -15.23 4.63
C SER A 20 5.58 -16.67 5.08
N ALA A 21 6.30 -16.88 6.18
CA ALA A 21 6.64 -18.22 6.68
C ALA A 21 5.48 -18.89 7.43
N VAL A 22 4.75 -18.14 8.28
CA VAL A 22 3.72 -18.67 9.16
C VAL A 22 2.33 -18.58 8.53
N HIS A 23 2.07 -17.51 7.79
CA HIS A 23 0.78 -17.18 7.19
C HIS A 23 0.83 -17.11 5.66
N GLY A 24 1.80 -17.78 5.03
CA GLY A 24 2.07 -17.67 3.60
C GLY A 24 0.88 -17.93 2.68
N GLN A 25 -0.07 -18.78 3.10
CA GLN A 25 -1.28 -19.10 2.34
C GLN A 25 -2.46 -18.16 2.60
N THR A 26 -2.30 -17.17 3.48
CA THR A 26 -3.34 -16.18 3.74
C THR A 26 -3.61 -15.36 2.48
N GLN A 27 -4.88 -15.28 2.11
CA GLN A 27 -5.32 -14.63 0.87
C GLN A 27 -5.26 -13.10 0.95
N VAL A 28 -4.92 -12.52 -0.19
CA VAL A 28 -5.11 -11.11 -0.53
C VAL A 28 -5.92 -11.03 -1.81
N VAL A 29 -7.06 -10.37 -1.75
CA VAL A 29 -7.95 -10.17 -2.89
C VAL A 29 -7.83 -8.74 -3.37
N THR A 30 -7.47 -8.51 -4.62
CA THR A 30 -7.62 -7.23 -5.29
C THR A 30 -8.89 -7.23 -6.12
N TRP A 31 -9.75 -6.25 -5.92
CA TRP A 31 -11.00 -6.11 -6.66
C TRP A 31 -10.86 -5.10 -7.79
N HIS A 32 -10.73 -5.58 -9.03
CA HIS A 32 -10.54 -4.76 -10.20
C HIS A 32 -11.87 -4.35 -10.85
N SER A 33 -12.40 -3.20 -10.50
CA SER A 33 -13.67 -2.70 -11.06
C SER A 33 -13.56 -2.11 -12.48
N ALA A 34 -12.37 -1.94 -13.00
CA ALA A 34 -12.12 -1.23 -14.27
C ALA A 34 -11.00 -1.84 -15.14
N ARG A 35 -10.58 -3.08 -14.87
CA ARG A 35 -9.63 -3.80 -15.73
C ARG A 35 -10.39 -4.79 -16.63
N ASP A 36 -10.04 -4.81 -17.90
CA ASP A 36 -10.59 -5.78 -18.86
C ASP A 36 -10.33 -7.21 -18.41
N GLY A 37 -11.37 -7.95 -18.08
CA GLY A 37 -11.38 -9.41 -18.00
C GLY A 37 -11.58 -10.04 -16.62
N ALA A 38 -11.02 -9.58 -15.54
CA ALA A 38 -11.23 -10.18 -14.22
C ALA A 38 -11.66 -9.11 -13.20
N GLU A 39 -12.84 -9.26 -12.61
CA GLU A 39 -13.29 -8.39 -11.53
C GLU A 39 -12.52 -8.63 -10.22
N ARG A 40 -11.80 -9.76 -10.11
CA ARG A 40 -11.16 -10.20 -8.89
C ARG A 40 -9.86 -10.93 -9.21
N GLU A 41 -8.80 -10.54 -8.52
CA GLU A 41 -7.51 -11.22 -8.54
C GLU A 41 -7.17 -11.70 -7.13
N GLU A 42 -6.72 -12.95 -7.02
CA GLU A 42 -6.34 -13.55 -5.75
C GLU A 42 -4.86 -13.87 -5.73
N THR A 43 -4.22 -13.52 -4.64
CA THR A 43 -2.85 -13.89 -4.33
C THR A 43 -2.75 -14.23 -2.85
N ASN A 44 -1.54 -14.46 -2.34
CA ASN A 44 -1.29 -14.77 -0.94
C ASN A 44 -0.02 -14.09 -0.42
N PHE A 45 0.19 -14.14 0.90
CA PHE A 45 1.33 -13.49 1.54
C PHE A 45 2.68 -14.03 1.03
N ALA A 46 2.78 -15.35 0.78
CA ALA A 46 4.02 -15.92 0.25
C ALA A 46 4.35 -15.39 -1.14
N THR A 47 3.35 -15.30 -2.02
CA THR A 47 3.52 -14.76 -3.38
C THR A 47 3.90 -13.27 -3.34
N ILE A 48 3.19 -12.46 -2.53
CA ILE A 48 3.52 -11.04 -2.36
C ILE A 48 4.94 -10.87 -1.83
N SER A 49 5.35 -11.67 -0.83
CA SER A 49 6.71 -11.60 -0.28
C SER A 49 7.78 -12.01 -1.30
N ALA A 50 7.52 -13.04 -2.10
CA ALA A 50 8.40 -13.47 -3.18
C ALA A 50 8.57 -12.39 -4.26
N ARG A 51 7.47 -11.73 -4.66
CA ARG A 51 7.48 -10.64 -5.63
C ARG A 51 8.11 -9.36 -5.05
N ALA A 52 7.93 -9.09 -3.76
CA ALA A 52 8.64 -8.03 -3.05
C ALA A 52 10.17 -8.25 -3.07
N ALA A 53 10.63 -9.51 -2.91
CA ALA A 53 12.04 -9.87 -3.03
C ALA A 53 12.56 -9.66 -4.46
N ALA A 54 11.82 -10.07 -5.49
CA ALA A 54 12.17 -9.82 -6.89
C ALA A 54 12.22 -8.32 -7.20
N PHE A 55 11.29 -7.53 -6.65
CA PHE A 55 11.30 -6.08 -6.79
C PHE A 55 12.51 -5.44 -6.07
N ALA A 56 12.92 -5.94 -4.92
CA ALA A 56 14.12 -5.47 -4.22
C ALA A 56 15.39 -5.68 -5.07
N HIS A 57 15.51 -6.82 -5.78
CA HIS A 57 16.57 -7.04 -6.78
C HIS A 57 16.47 -6.02 -7.92
N ALA A 58 15.26 -5.77 -8.47
CA ALA A 58 15.06 -4.79 -9.52
C ALA A 58 15.44 -3.37 -9.09
N LEU A 59 15.09 -2.98 -7.86
CA LEU A 59 15.48 -1.70 -7.27
C LEU A 59 17.00 -1.55 -7.22
N HIS A 60 17.74 -2.61 -6.82
CA HIS A 60 19.20 -2.57 -6.74
C HIS A 60 19.85 -2.60 -8.12
N ASP A 61 19.57 -3.64 -8.91
CA ASP A 61 20.36 -3.99 -10.08
C ASP A 61 20.02 -3.13 -11.31
N THR A 62 18.76 -2.74 -11.45
CA THR A 62 18.26 -2.01 -12.63
C THR A 62 17.98 -0.56 -12.31
N LEU A 63 17.30 -0.30 -11.20
CA LEU A 63 16.87 1.03 -10.83
C LEU A 63 17.89 1.77 -9.95
N GLY A 64 19.03 1.15 -9.59
CA GLY A 64 20.15 1.78 -8.88
C GLY A 64 19.79 2.39 -7.53
N VAL A 65 18.77 1.84 -6.85
CA VAL A 65 18.39 2.20 -5.48
C VAL A 65 19.27 1.40 -4.53
N THR A 66 20.20 2.04 -3.82
CA THR A 66 21.24 1.36 -3.03
C THR A 66 21.18 1.63 -1.53
N GLY A 67 20.45 2.67 -1.11
CA GLY A 67 20.35 3.09 0.29
C GLY A 67 18.95 3.58 0.62
N ASP A 68 18.86 4.73 1.27
CA ASP A 68 17.64 5.37 1.77
C ASP A 68 16.91 6.26 0.75
N GLU A 69 17.13 6.00 -0.55
CA GLU A 69 16.43 6.71 -1.61
C GLU A 69 14.91 6.52 -1.47
N ARG A 70 14.17 7.57 -1.89
CA ARG A 70 12.71 7.55 -1.84
C ARG A 70 12.16 6.91 -3.10
N VAL A 71 11.37 5.84 -2.90
CA VAL A 71 10.62 5.17 -3.96
C VAL A 71 9.16 5.55 -3.81
N GLY A 72 8.66 6.33 -4.75
CA GLY A 72 7.28 6.79 -4.79
C GLY A 72 6.33 5.74 -5.33
N THR A 73 5.07 5.78 -4.91
CA THR A 73 3.99 5.04 -5.58
C THR A 73 2.85 5.98 -5.98
N PHE A 74 2.30 5.76 -7.18
CA PHE A 74 1.18 6.52 -7.72
C PHE A 74 0.11 5.54 -8.25
N MET A 75 -0.63 4.92 -7.31
CA MET A 75 -1.52 3.80 -7.61
C MET A 75 -2.61 3.64 -6.56
N TRP A 76 -3.56 2.73 -6.77
CA TRP A 76 -4.61 2.38 -5.82
C TRP A 76 -4.17 1.23 -4.90
N ASN A 77 -5.10 0.80 -4.02
CA ASN A 77 -4.86 -0.35 -3.15
C ASN A 77 -4.99 -1.65 -3.97
N CYS A 78 -3.87 -2.31 -4.20
CA CYS A 78 -3.77 -3.58 -4.92
C CYS A 78 -2.61 -4.41 -4.36
N ALA A 79 -2.50 -5.65 -4.79
CA ALA A 79 -1.43 -6.55 -4.33
C ALA A 79 -0.04 -6.00 -4.68
N GLU A 80 0.16 -5.48 -5.89
CA GLU A 80 1.44 -4.91 -6.32
C GLU A 80 1.86 -3.72 -5.44
N HIS A 81 0.89 -2.96 -4.89
CA HIS A 81 1.21 -1.87 -3.97
C HIS A 81 1.83 -2.40 -2.66
N LEU A 82 1.38 -3.56 -2.18
CA LEU A 82 1.98 -4.23 -1.01
C LEU A 82 3.36 -4.82 -1.34
N GLU A 83 3.55 -5.38 -2.53
CA GLU A 83 4.86 -5.86 -3.01
C GLU A 83 5.88 -4.73 -3.03
N VAL A 84 5.50 -3.57 -3.58
CA VAL A 84 6.35 -2.38 -3.64
C VAL A 84 6.62 -1.81 -2.24
N LEU A 85 5.62 -1.77 -1.36
CA LEU A 85 5.77 -1.35 0.03
C LEU A 85 6.84 -2.19 0.75
N PHE A 86 6.66 -3.51 0.76
CA PHE A 86 7.59 -4.39 1.46
C PHE A 86 8.96 -4.45 0.77
N GLY A 87 9.00 -4.57 -0.57
CA GLY A 87 10.25 -4.62 -1.33
C GLY A 87 11.11 -3.37 -1.13
N THR A 88 10.48 -2.20 -1.06
CA THR A 88 11.17 -0.93 -0.81
C THR A 88 11.65 -0.83 0.64
N ALA A 89 10.74 -0.95 1.60
CA ALA A 89 11.07 -0.70 2.99
C ALA A 89 12.02 -1.76 3.57
N CYS A 90 11.81 -3.05 3.27
CA CYS A 90 12.67 -4.11 3.79
C CYS A 90 14.08 -4.07 3.19
N LYS A 91 14.24 -3.50 1.99
CA LYS A 91 15.56 -3.25 1.38
C LYS A 91 16.32 -2.11 2.06
N GLY A 92 15.65 -1.23 2.81
CA GLY A 92 16.24 -0.06 3.47
C GLY A 92 16.04 1.26 2.70
N ALA A 93 15.28 1.25 1.60
CA ALA A 93 14.80 2.44 0.93
C ALA A 93 13.52 2.97 1.60
N VAL A 94 13.14 4.22 1.31
CA VAL A 94 12.00 4.87 1.95
C VAL A 94 10.78 4.83 1.04
N PHE A 95 9.78 4.05 1.42
CA PHE A 95 8.51 3.98 0.71
C PHE A 95 7.72 5.29 0.83
N THR A 96 7.35 5.90 -0.30
CA THR A 96 6.73 7.23 -0.33
C THR A 96 5.46 7.24 -1.18
N PRO A 97 4.30 6.85 -0.61
CA PRO A 97 3.06 6.79 -1.39
C PRO A 97 2.49 8.20 -1.63
N LEU A 98 2.17 8.49 -2.89
CA LEU A 98 1.67 9.77 -3.34
C LEU A 98 0.13 9.79 -3.37
N ASN A 99 -0.46 10.82 -2.78
CA ASN A 99 -1.89 11.03 -2.88
C ASN A 99 -2.27 11.58 -4.27
N LYS A 100 -2.77 10.71 -5.13
CA LYS A 100 -3.18 11.01 -6.50
C LYS A 100 -4.41 11.94 -6.63
N GLN A 101 -5.12 12.20 -5.53
CA GLN A 101 -6.27 13.10 -5.49
C GLN A 101 -5.88 14.56 -5.29
N LEU A 102 -4.63 14.85 -5.00
CA LEU A 102 -4.11 16.21 -4.87
C LEU A 102 -3.99 16.90 -6.23
N MET A 103 -3.89 18.21 -6.20
CA MET A 103 -3.56 18.97 -7.40
C MET A 103 -2.15 18.63 -7.92
N ASN A 104 -1.96 18.62 -9.22
CA ASN A 104 -0.68 18.24 -9.83
C ASN A 104 0.52 19.03 -9.26
N ASP A 105 0.35 20.31 -8.99
CA ASP A 105 1.40 21.14 -8.40
C ASP A 105 1.75 20.75 -6.97
N GLN A 106 0.77 20.30 -6.19
CA GLN A 106 1.01 19.77 -4.85
C GLN A 106 1.76 18.44 -4.89
N ILE A 107 1.39 17.55 -5.82
CA ILE A 107 2.08 16.27 -6.00
C ILE A 107 3.52 16.52 -6.47
N ARG A 108 3.72 17.43 -7.42
CA ARG A 108 5.07 17.84 -7.89
C ARG A 108 5.91 18.41 -6.75
N HIS A 109 5.31 19.27 -5.92
CA HIS A 109 5.99 19.78 -4.73
C HIS A 109 6.44 18.65 -3.80
N ILE A 110 5.59 17.67 -3.55
CA ILE A 110 5.93 16.49 -2.73
C ILE A 110 7.08 15.72 -3.35
N ILE A 111 7.04 15.44 -4.65
CA ILE A 111 8.08 14.71 -5.37
C ILE A 111 9.44 15.42 -5.23
N ASN A 112 9.48 16.71 -5.48
CA ASN A 112 10.71 17.51 -5.39
C ASN A 112 11.21 17.65 -3.95
N HIS A 113 10.32 17.90 -2.99
CA HIS A 113 10.66 18.04 -1.58
C HIS A 113 11.17 16.74 -0.96
N ALA A 114 10.57 15.62 -1.36
CA ALA A 114 11.01 14.29 -0.93
C ALA A 114 12.19 13.74 -1.76
N GLU A 115 12.56 14.42 -2.86
CA GLU A 115 13.59 13.97 -3.81
C GLU A 115 13.33 12.53 -4.28
N ILE A 116 12.08 12.24 -4.69
CA ILE A 116 11.69 10.91 -5.15
C ILE A 116 12.42 10.59 -6.46
N GLN A 117 13.10 9.45 -6.53
CA GLN A 117 13.91 9.08 -7.69
C GLN A 117 13.24 8.06 -8.61
N VAL A 118 12.44 7.16 -8.04
CA VAL A 118 11.72 6.11 -8.75
C VAL A 118 10.25 6.19 -8.36
N ILE A 119 9.34 6.07 -9.33
CA ILE A 119 7.90 6.01 -9.07
C ILE A 119 7.33 4.74 -9.69
N VAL A 120 6.66 3.91 -8.88
CA VAL A 120 5.83 2.81 -9.36
C VAL A 120 4.40 3.32 -9.50
N ALA A 121 3.78 3.14 -10.66
CA ALA A 121 2.51 3.75 -11.00
C ALA A 121 1.52 2.79 -11.65
N ASP A 122 0.24 3.00 -11.41
CA ASP A 122 -0.81 2.36 -12.17
C ASP A 122 -0.90 2.98 -13.58
N PRO A 123 -0.94 2.18 -14.66
CA PRO A 123 -0.99 2.68 -16.02
C PRO A 123 -2.21 3.57 -16.32
N ARG A 124 -3.32 3.40 -15.59
CA ARG A 124 -4.52 4.25 -15.69
C ARG A 124 -4.26 5.69 -15.25
N LEU A 125 -3.18 5.94 -14.49
CA LEU A 125 -2.77 7.26 -14.02
C LEU A 125 -1.64 7.89 -14.85
N ALA A 126 -1.22 7.25 -15.94
CA ALA A 126 -0.06 7.66 -16.72
C ALA A 126 -0.15 9.10 -17.26
N GLU A 127 -1.31 9.53 -17.75
CA GLU A 127 -1.51 10.89 -18.24
C GLU A 127 -1.40 11.95 -17.13
N GLN A 128 -1.96 11.66 -15.95
CA GLN A 128 -1.83 12.56 -14.80
C GLN A 128 -0.38 12.60 -14.33
N LEU A 129 0.27 11.44 -14.23
CA LEU A 129 1.66 11.33 -13.81
C LEU A 129 2.59 12.10 -14.75
N SER A 130 2.42 11.97 -16.07
CA SER A 130 3.20 12.71 -17.06
C SER A 130 3.12 14.22 -16.84
N LYS A 131 1.92 14.77 -16.55
CA LYS A 131 1.71 16.19 -16.24
C LYS A 131 2.35 16.61 -14.90
N VAL A 132 2.29 15.71 -13.90
CA VAL A 132 2.93 15.93 -12.60
C VAL A 132 4.44 15.99 -12.74
N LEU A 133 5.03 15.09 -13.52
CA LEU A 133 6.48 14.97 -13.70
C LEU A 133 7.09 16.10 -14.53
N ALA A 134 6.29 16.88 -15.23
CA ALA A 134 6.79 18.09 -15.90
C ALA A 134 7.27 19.10 -14.83
N GLY A 135 8.60 19.16 -14.60
CA GLY A 135 9.25 19.92 -13.53
C GLY A 135 9.51 19.16 -12.23
N ALA A 136 9.52 17.83 -12.29
CA ALA A 136 9.97 16.95 -11.21
C ALA A 136 11.38 16.43 -11.56
N ASP A 137 12.42 17.18 -11.17
CA ASP A 137 13.79 16.96 -11.65
C ASP A 137 14.50 15.76 -10.98
N SER A 138 13.98 15.28 -9.86
CA SER A 138 14.58 14.14 -9.11
C SER A 138 14.22 12.78 -9.68
N VAL A 139 13.10 12.67 -10.43
CA VAL A 139 12.60 11.39 -10.92
C VAL A 139 13.37 10.94 -12.16
N ARG A 140 14.03 9.81 -12.07
CA ARG A 140 14.82 9.21 -13.16
C ARG A 140 14.15 7.97 -13.78
N ALA A 141 13.20 7.35 -13.07
CA ALA A 141 12.50 6.16 -13.59
C ALA A 141 11.04 6.10 -13.14
N VAL A 142 10.18 5.65 -14.05
CA VAL A 142 8.79 5.28 -13.78
C VAL A 142 8.60 3.81 -14.15
N VAL A 143 7.99 3.06 -13.25
CA VAL A 143 7.66 1.65 -13.42
C VAL A 143 6.14 1.52 -13.44
N PHE A 144 5.56 1.08 -14.55
CA PHE A 144 4.12 0.86 -14.61
C PHE A 144 3.77 -0.58 -14.24
N THR A 145 2.76 -0.76 -13.37
CA THR A 145 2.22 -2.09 -13.04
C THR A 145 1.59 -2.75 -14.28
N GLY A 146 1.55 -4.08 -14.29
CA GLY A 146 1.12 -4.88 -15.42
C GLY A 146 2.22 -5.12 -16.45
N ALA A 147 1.88 -5.90 -17.49
CA ALA A 147 2.81 -6.39 -18.51
C ALA A 147 3.13 -5.40 -19.64
N THR A 148 2.35 -4.32 -19.77
CA THR A 148 2.50 -3.37 -20.88
C THR A 148 2.69 -1.95 -20.39
N LYS A 149 3.59 -1.22 -21.05
CA LYS A 149 3.79 0.21 -20.79
C LYS A 149 2.67 1.01 -21.46
N PRO A 150 2.06 1.99 -20.78
CA PRO A 150 1.04 2.83 -21.38
C PRO A 150 1.66 3.70 -22.51
N PRO A 151 0.92 4.02 -23.59
CA PRO A 151 1.41 4.82 -24.71
C PRO A 151 1.44 6.33 -24.37
N VAL A 152 1.98 6.67 -23.19
CA VAL A 152 2.09 8.04 -22.69
C VAL A 152 3.56 8.42 -22.61
N LEU A 153 3.90 9.57 -23.18
CA LEU A 153 5.27 10.08 -23.14
C LEU A 153 5.56 10.66 -21.76
N MET A 154 6.61 10.17 -21.12
CA MET A 154 7.18 10.77 -19.91
C MET A 154 8.16 11.90 -20.28
N PRO A 155 8.43 12.82 -19.35
CA PRO A 155 9.43 13.88 -19.57
C PRO A 155 10.79 13.32 -19.97
N ARG A 156 11.55 14.13 -20.75
CA ARG A 156 12.88 13.73 -21.20
C ARG A 156 13.81 13.40 -20.03
N GLY A 157 14.49 12.26 -20.12
CA GLY A 157 15.42 11.78 -19.08
C GLY A 157 14.78 10.84 -18.07
N VAL A 158 13.45 10.65 -18.12
CA VAL A 158 12.75 9.65 -17.30
C VAL A 158 12.67 8.33 -18.06
N GLU A 159 13.30 7.29 -17.52
CA GLU A 159 13.21 5.93 -18.07
C GLU A 159 11.86 5.28 -17.70
N VAL A 160 11.32 4.46 -18.59
CA VAL A 160 10.01 3.81 -18.39
C VAL A 160 10.16 2.30 -18.45
N TYR A 161 9.68 1.63 -17.41
CA TYR A 161 9.72 0.17 -17.25
C TYR A 161 8.32 -0.42 -17.08
N SER A 162 8.15 -1.70 -17.43
CA SER A 162 7.03 -2.53 -16.98
C SER A 162 7.41 -3.26 -15.71
N TYR A 163 6.51 -3.31 -14.75
CA TYR A 163 6.73 -3.99 -13.48
C TYR A 163 6.98 -5.49 -13.68
N GLU A 164 6.17 -6.13 -14.52
CA GLU A 164 6.31 -7.56 -14.79
C GLU A 164 7.62 -7.87 -15.54
N GLU A 165 8.02 -7.04 -16.52
CA GLU A 165 9.32 -7.19 -17.19
C GLU A 165 10.51 -7.01 -16.23
N LEU A 166 10.38 -6.12 -15.24
CA LEU A 166 11.42 -5.93 -14.23
C LEU A 166 11.54 -7.11 -13.27
N LEU A 167 10.47 -7.82 -13.00
CA LEU A 167 10.46 -8.95 -12.08
C LEU A 167 10.83 -10.27 -12.79
N ASP A 168 10.63 -10.35 -14.09
CA ASP A 168 10.85 -11.58 -14.87
C ASP A 168 12.27 -12.11 -14.72
N GLY A 169 12.38 -13.41 -14.43
CA GLY A 169 13.65 -14.11 -14.24
C GLY A 169 14.45 -13.73 -12.99
N ARG A 170 13.95 -12.83 -12.12
CA ARG A 170 14.64 -12.47 -10.88
C ARG A 170 14.40 -13.48 -9.78
N SER A 171 15.37 -13.56 -8.85
CA SER A 171 15.24 -14.37 -7.65
C SER A 171 14.05 -13.88 -6.80
N THR A 172 13.27 -14.81 -6.31
CA THR A 172 12.17 -14.60 -5.34
C THR A 172 12.62 -14.65 -3.88
N VAL A 173 13.93 -14.74 -3.68
CA VAL A 173 14.59 -14.70 -2.37
C VAL A 173 15.56 -13.53 -2.38
N TYR A 174 15.49 -12.68 -1.37
CA TYR A 174 16.37 -11.54 -1.17
C TYR A 174 17.04 -11.63 0.20
N GLU A 175 18.34 -11.39 0.27
CA GLU A 175 19.04 -11.28 1.54
C GLU A 175 18.82 -9.88 2.12
N TRP A 176 17.78 -9.77 2.96
CA TRP A 176 17.41 -8.50 3.55
C TRP A 176 18.48 -7.97 4.48
N PRO A 177 18.88 -6.70 4.38
CA PRO A 177 19.85 -6.09 5.28
C PRO A 177 19.32 -6.03 6.71
N THR A 178 20.21 -6.13 7.68
CA THR A 178 19.87 -5.81 9.07
C THR A 178 19.81 -4.29 9.22
N LEU A 179 18.60 -3.77 9.37
CA LEU A 179 18.34 -2.35 9.49
C LEU A 179 18.24 -1.92 10.97
N ASP A 180 18.74 -0.73 11.30
CA ASP A 180 18.41 -0.09 12.58
C ASP A 180 16.91 0.25 12.57
N GLU A 181 16.18 -0.21 13.57
CA GLU A 181 14.74 -0.01 13.70
C GLU A 181 14.30 1.47 13.73
N ARG A 182 15.23 2.39 14.00
CA ARG A 182 15.01 3.84 14.00
C ARG A 182 15.12 4.48 12.63
N THR A 183 15.63 3.75 11.62
CA THR A 183 15.71 4.26 10.26
C THR A 183 14.32 4.42 9.65
N ALA A 184 14.21 5.35 8.69
CA ALA A 184 12.97 5.60 7.98
C ALA A 184 12.60 4.39 7.10
N ALA A 185 11.36 3.92 7.23
CA ALA A 185 10.76 2.90 6.37
C ALA A 185 9.74 3.50 5.39
N ALA A 186 9.05 4.57 5.80
CA ALA A 186 8.08 5.25 4.96
C ALA A 186 8.04 6.75 5.21
N LEU A 187 7.67 7.51 4.16
CA LEU A 187 7.44 8.95 4.19
C LEU A 187 6.05 9.25 3.64
N CYS A 188 5.13 9.67 4.51
CA CYS A 188 3.79 10.07 4.12
C CYS A 188 3.62 11.58 4.23
N TYR A 189 2.84 12.17 3.31
CA TYR A 189 2.56 13.61 3.33
C TYR A 189 1.15 13.88 3.82
N SER A 190 1.03 14.78 4.79
CA SER A 190 -0.24 15.34 5.22
C SER A 190 -0.53 16.63 4.46
N THR A 191 -1.76 16.78 3.99
CA THR A 191 -2.27 18.04 3.45
C THR A 191 -2.93 18.82 4.58
N GLY A 192 -2.13 19.55 5.35
CA GLY A 192 -2.67 20.42 6.39
C GLY A 192 -3.57 21.51 5.80
N THR A 193 -4.53 21.97 6.57
CA THR A 193 -5.48 23.04 6.18
C THR A 193 -4.81 24.40 5.96
N THR A 194 -3.54 24.54 6.30
CA THR A 194 -2.82 25.83 6.28
C THR A 194 -1.39 25.68 5.77
N GLY A 195 -1.21 25.52 4.44
CA GLY A 195 0.14 25.57 3.84
C GLY A 195 0.50 24.41 2.93
N ALA A 196 1.79 24.33 2.57
CA ALA A 196 2.33 23.26 1.74
C ALA A 196 2.23 21.89 2.46
N PRO A 197 2.11 20.77 1.71
CA PRO A 197 2.13 19.42 2.27
C PRO A 197 3.36 19.20 3.15
N LYS A 198 3.18 18.55 4.30
CA LYS A 198 4.25 18.25 5.26
C LYS A 198 4.55 16.77 5.27
N GLY A 199 5.83 16.41 5.16
CA GLY A 199 6.31 15.04 5.23
C GLY A 199 6.42 14.57 6.68
N VAL A 200 5.98 13.33 6.92
CA VAL A 200 6.13 12.60 8.19
C VAL A 200 6.89 11.32 7.91
N LEU A 201 8.08 11.20 8.48
CA LEU A 201 8.91 10.01 8.38
C LEU A 201 8.53 9.01 9.47
N TYR A 202 8.18 7.80 9.06
CA TYR A 202 7.90 6.68 9.95
C TYR A 202 9.08 5.72 9.97
N SER A 203 9.60 5.43 11.16
CA SER A 203 10.65 4.43 11.34
C SER A 203 10.08 3.01 11.24
N HIS A 204 10.95 2.04 10.98
CA HIS A 204 10.62 0.61 11.08
C HIS A 204 9.97 0.28 12.42
N ARG A 205 10.55 0.77 13.52
CA ARG A 205 10.03 0.59 14.88
C ARG A 205 8.62 1.14 15.04
N ALA A 206 8.35 2.36 14.54
CA ALA A 206 7.04 2.98 14.67
C ALA A 206 5.96 2.15 13.96
N LEU A 207 6.24 1.69 12.75
CA LEU A 207 5.30 0.88 11.95
C LEU A 207 5.14 -0.54 12.52
N TYR A 208 6.20 -1.11 13.09
CA TYR A 208 6.13 -2.39 13.78
C TYR A 208 5.20 -2.32 15.00
N LEU A 209 5.38 -1.29 15.84
CA LEU A 209 4.55 -1.08 17.03
C LEU A 209 3.10 -0.75 16.67
N GLU A 210 2.87 0.01 15.60
CA GLU A 210 1.53 0.25 15.06
C GLU A 210 0.85 -1.07 14.66
N GLY A 211 1.52 -1.92 13.87
CA GLY A 211 1.01 -3.25 13.53
C GLY A 211 0.70 -4.10 14.77
N MET A 212 1.53 -4.02 15.81
CA MET A 212 1.29 -4.69 17.10
C MET A 212 0.03 -4.18 17.79
N GLN A 213 -0.18 -2.86 17.81
CA GLN A 213 -1.34 -2.25 18.46
C GLN A 213 -2.65 -2.57 17.75
N LEU A 214 -2.67 -2.59 16.42
CA LEU A 214 -3.89 -2.85 15.63
C LEU A 214 -4.47 -4.26 15.84
N ARG A 215 -3.69 -5.17 16.41
CA ARG A 215 -4.10 -6.52 16.79
C ARG A 215 -4.84 -6.56 18.14
N SER A 216 -4.73 -5.52 18.94
CA SER A 216 -5.34 -5.48 20.27
C SER A 216 -6.86 -5.39 20.19
N SER A 217 -7.54 -6.01 21.16
CA SER A 217 -9.01 -6.05 21.25
C SER A 217 -9.66 -4.69 21.46
N ASP A 218 -8.90 -3.71 21.90
CA ASP A 218 -9.31 -2.31 22.13
C ASP A 218 -8.89 -1.37 20.97
N SER A 219 -8.41 -1.95 19.86
CA SER A 219 -8.05 -1.25 18.63
C SER A 219 -8.88 -1.80 17.44
N LEU A 220 -8.26 -2.00 16.26
CA LEU A 220 -8.95 -2.55 15.08
C LEU A 220 -9.19 -4.07 15.17
N CYS A 221 -8.62 -4.73 16.15
CA CYS A 221 -8.74 -6.17 16.39
C CYS A 221 -8.49 -7.01 15.12
N VAL A 222 -7.40 -6.68 14.38
CA VAL A 222 -7.00 -7.43 13.20
C VAL A 222 -6.60 -8.84 13.63
N THR A 223 -7.39 -9.83 13.26
CA THR A 223 -7.36 -11.17 13.86
C THR A 223 -7.19 -12.25 12.79
N HIS A 224 -6.51 -13.34 13.16
CA HIS A 224 -6.24 -14.49 12.28
C HIS A 224 -7.53 -15.02 11.62
N GLY A 225 -7.47 -15.20 10.30
CA GLY A 225 -8.55 -15.79 9.52
C GLY A 225 -9.78 -14.90 9.31
N GLU A 226 -9.82 -13.70 9.91
CA GLU A 226 -10.92 -12.75 9.73
C GLU A 226 -10.59 -11.73 8.64
N THR A 227 -11.37 -11.76 7.57
CA THR A 227 -11.13 -10.90 6.40
C THR A 227 -11.33 -9.43 6.73
N PHE A 228 -10.35 -8.60 6.35
CA PHE A 228 -10.36 -7.16 6.53
C PHE A 228 -10.46 -6.43 5.19
N LEU A 229 -11.47 -5.56 5.02
CA LEU A 229 -11.67 -4.72 3.84
C LEU A 229 -10.96 -3.38 3.99
N CYS A 230 -9.94 -3.13 3.16
CA CYS A 230 -9.06 -1.97 3.23
C CYS A 230 -9.51 -0.83 2.32
N CYS A 231 -10.52 -0.01 2.73
CA CYS A 231 -10.95 1.14 1.93
C CYS A 231 -10.12 2.41 2.15
N ILE A 232 -9.28 2.49 3.19
CA ILE A 232 -8.33 3.59 3.34
C ILE A 232 -7.16 3.39 2.37
N PRO A 233 -6.86 4.39 1.52
CA PRO A 233 -5.73 4.30 0.61
C PRO A 233 -4.38 4.17 1.34
N ILE A 234 -3.43 3.44 0.72
CA ILE A 234 -2.07 3.25 1.28
C ILE A 234 -1.34 4.59 1.45
N TYR A 235 -1.63 5.61 0.65
CA TYR A 235 -1.04 6.93 0.83
C TYR A 235 -1.56 7.69 2.08
N HIS A 236 -2.56 7.17 2.79
CA HIS A 236 -2.98 7.67 4.11
C HIS A 236 -2.43 6.75 5.21
N VAL A 237 -1.27 7.13 5.74
CA VAL A 237 -0.56 6.44 6.83
C VAL A 237 -0.51 4.92 6.61
N LEU A 238 -0.18 4.51 5.35
CA LEU A 238 -0.01 3.11 4.95
C LEU A 238 -1.28 2.26 5.20
N SER A 239 -2.45 2.82 4.82
CA SER A 239 -3.76 2.21 5.10
C SER A 239 -3.95 1.95 6.61
N TRP A 240 -3.55 2.94 7.42
CA TRP A 240 -3.52 2.90 8.89
C TRP A 240 -2.73 1.72 9.48
N GLY A 241 -1.71 1.23 8.80
CA GLY A 241 -0.88 0.13 9.28
C GLY A 241 -1.53 -1.26 9.20
N VAL A 242 -2.75 -1.38 8.68
CA VAL A 242 -3.47 -2.66 8.57
C VAL A 242 -2.66 -3.74 7.83
N PRO A 243 -1.91 -3.46 6.74
CA PRO A 243 -1.06 -4.47 6.11
C PRO A 243 -0.07 -5.12 7.08
N PHE A 244 0.55 -4.34 7.96
CA PHE A 244 1.52 -4.87 8.94
C PHE A 244 0.85 -5.77 9.97
N ALA A 245 -0.30 -5.34 10.49
CA ALA A 245 -1.09 -6.17 11.41
C ALA A 245 -1.55 -7.47 10.76
N ALA A 246 -1.97 -7.42 9.50
CA ALA A 246 -2.41 -8.59 8.74
C ALA A 246 -1.27 -9.61 8.58
N TRP A 247 -0.07 -9.17 8.19
CA TRP A 247 1.10 -10.06 8.11
C TRP A 247 1.48 -10.67 9.46
N MET A 248 1.29 -9.95 10.56
CA MET A 248 1.54 -10.46 11.91
C MET A 248 0.49 -11.47 12.39
N THR A 249 -0.74 -11.43 11.86
CA THR A 249 -1.85 -12.24 12.37
C THR A 249 -2.32 -13.32 11.41
N GLY A 250 -2.07 -13.18 10.11
CA GLY A 250 -2.69 -14.01 9.08
C GLY A 250 -4.15 -13.62 8.82
N ALA A 251 -4.49 -12.34 8.93
CA ALA A 251 -5.80 -11.82 8.52
C ALA A 251 -5.85 -11.64 6.99
N PRO A 252 -6.81 -12.26 6.27
CA PRO A 252 -6.97 -12.03 4.84
C PRO A 252 -7.32 -10.57 4.55
N LEU A 253 -6.80 -10.02 3.45
CA LEU A 253 -7.05 -8.64 3.03
C LEU A 253 -7.89 -8.59 1.76
N VAL A 254 -8.80 -7.62 1.71
CA VAL A 254 -9.51 -7.22 0.49
C VAL A 254 -9.15 -5.78 0.16
N LEU A 255 -8.64 -5.57 -1.04
CA LEU A 255 -8.14 -4.30 -1.58
C LEU A 255 -9.09 -3.86 -2.70
N PRO A 256 -9.88 -2.78 -2.54
CA PRO A 256 -10.94 -2.43 -3.50
C PRO A 256 -10.45 -1.70 -4.75
N ASP A 257 -9.13 -1.60 -4.96
CA ASP A 257 -8.54 -0.92 -6.10
C ASP A 257 -9.08 0.52 -6.29
N ALA A 258 -9.58 0.86 -7.48
CA ALA A 258 -9.94 2.23 -7.84
C ALA A 258 -11.37 2.62 -7.44
N ASP A 259 -12.28 1.67 -7.32
CA ASP A 259 -13.71 1.94 -7.14
C ASP A 259 -14.22 1.51 -5.76
N VAL A 260 -14.51 2.49 -4.93
CA VAL A 260 -15.16 2.34 -3.63
C VAL A 260 -16.60 2.88 -3.66
N SER A 261 -17.23 2.91 -4.84
CA SER A 261 -18.65 3.28 -4.96
C SER A 261 -19.56 2.33 -4.18
N PRO A 262 -20.73 2.78 -3.72
CA PRO A 262 -21.63 1.95 -2.91
C PRO A 262 -22.01 0.63 -3.57
N ALA A 263 -22.27 0.64 -4.87
CA ALA A 263 -22.63 -0.58 -5.61
C ALA A 263 -21.47 -1.58 -5.69
N THR A 264 -20.26 -1.10 -5.97
CA THR A 264 -19.06 -1.93 -6.00
C THR A 264 -18.75 -2.48 -4.61
N LEU A 265 -18.77 -1.65 -3.57
CA LEU A 265 -18.53 -2.12 -2.19
C LEU A 265 -19.58 -3.14 -1.73
N ALA A 266 -20.86 -2.96 -2.09
CA ALA A 266 -21.90 -3.96 -1.78
C ALA A 266 -21.57 -5.31 -2.42
N LYS A 267 -21.09 -5.34 -3.68
CA LYS A 267 -20.67 -6.54 -4.38
C LYS A 267 -19.42 -7.16 -3.73
N VAL A 268 -18.39 -6.33 -3.45
CA VAL A 268 -17.17 -6.78 -2.75
C VAL A 268 -17.49 -7.43 -1.41
N ILE A 269 -18.36 -6.81 -0.60
CA ILE A 269 -18.74 -7.32 0.71
C ILE A 269 -19.50 -8.64 0.59
N ALA A 270 -20.43 -8.74 -0.36
CA ALA A 270 -21.17 -9.97 -0.60
C ALA A 270 -20.27 -11.13 -1.02
N ASP A 271 -19.29 -10.86 -1.89
CA ASP A 271 -18.40 -11.86 -2.48
C ASP A 271 -17.28 -12.30 -1.54
N THR A 272 -16.67 -11.36 -0.80
CA THR A 272 -15.50 -11.63 0.04
C THR A 272 -15.82 -11.82 1.52
N SER A 273 -17.06 -11.51 1.93
CA SER A 273 -17.56 -11.68 3.30
C SER A 273 -16.64 -11.10 4.39
N PRO A 274 -16.17 -9.85 4.30
CA PRO A 274 -15.31 -9.27 5.33
C PRO A 274 -16.06 -9.11 6.65
N ARG A 275 -15.37 -9.31 7.77
CA ARG A 275 -15.90 -9.04 9.11
C ARG A 275 -15.69 -7.59 9.51
N VAL A 276 -14.54 -7.05 9.17
CA VAL A 276 -14.08 -5.71 9.56
C VAL A 276 -13.70 -4.89 8.32
N ALA A 277 -13.95 -3.60 8.38
CA ALA A 277 -13.49 -2.66 7.37
C ALA A 277 -13.06 -1.34 7.98
N HIS A 278 -12.20 -0.60 7.29
CA HIS A 278 -11.94 0.79 7.60
C HIS A 278 -12.20 1.69 6.37
N GLY A 279 -12.55 2.94 6.62
CA GLY A 279 -12.83 3.91 5.57
C GLY A 279 -13.17 5.28 6.12
N VAL A 280 -13.37 6.25 5.22
CA VAL A 280 -13.89 7.56 5.62
C VAL A 280 -15.40 7.49 5.84
N PRO A 281 -15.99 8.32 6.74
CA PRO A 281 -17.41 8.28 7.07
C PRO A 281 -18.33 8.37 5.84
N THR A 282 -17.94 9.14 4.83
CA THR A 282 -18.73 9.31 3.59
C THR A 282 -18.93 8.01 2.81
N ILE A 283 -17.94 7.11 2.78
CA ILE A 283 -18.05 5.80 2.14
C ILE A 283 -19.16 4.99 2.82
N TRP A 284 -19.15 4.94 4.15
CA TRP A 284 -20.10 4.14 4.92
C TRP A 284 -21.52 4.69 4.89
N ILE A 285 -21.68 6.02 4.92
CA ILE A 285 -22.98 6.68 4.76
C ILE A 285 -23.57 6.35 3.39
N GLN A 286 -22.77 6.45 2.33
CA GLN A 286 -23.23 6.14 0.97
C GLN A 286 -23.59 4.66 0.81
N LEU A 287 -22.81 3.75 1.39
CA LEU A 287 -23.10 2.33 1.42
C LEU A 287 -24.40 2.04 2.20
N PHE A 288 -24.59 2.67 3.34
CA PHE A 288 -25.81 2.55 4.13
C PHE A 288 -27.06 3.00 3.32
N VAL A 289 -26.98 4.16 2.66
CA VAL A 289 -28.05 4.65 1.77
C VAL A 289 -28.32 3.68 0.62
N HIS A 290 -27.28 3.05 0.07
CA HIS A 290 -27.42 2.03 -0.95
C HIS A 290 -28.17 0.81 -0.41
N TYR A 291 -27.83 0.32 0.78
CA TYR A 291 -28.46 -0.84 1.41
C TYR A 291 -29.91 -0.60 1.85
N LEU A 292 -30.32 0.65 2.10
CA LEU A 292 -31.73 0.96 2.31
C LEU A 292 -32.61 0.67 1.08
N LYS A 293 -32.01 0.75 -0.13
CA LYS A 293 -32.70 0.48 -1.41
C LYS A 293 -32.43 -0.93 -1.93
N HIS A 294 -31.30 -1.48 -1.59
CA HIS A 294 -30.79 -2.77 -2.06
C HIS A 294 -30.24 -3.57 -0.86
N PRO A 295 -31.13 -4.07 0.03
CA PRO A 295 -30.69 -4.75 1.24
C PRO A 295 -29.87 -6.01 0.88
N PRO A 296 -28.74 -6.25 1.56
CA PRO A 296 -27.94 -7.44 1.33
C PRO A 296 -28.68 -8.68 1.83
N GLU A 297 -28.50 -9.81 1.15
CA GLU A 297 -29.05 -11.11 1.61
C GLU A 297 -28.43 -11.52 2.97
N ARG A 298 -27.15 -11.21 3.16
CA ARG A 298 -26.41 -11.45 4.39
C ARG A 298 -25.45 -10.31 4.69
N MET A 299 -25.50 -9.80 5.91
CA MET A 299 -24.51 -8.84 6.40
C MET A 299 -23.39 -9.60 7.14
N THR A 300 -22.17 -9.54 6.62
CA THR A 300 -20.98 -10.13 7.24
C THR A 300 -20.13 -9.10 7.96
N LEU A 301 -20.20 -7.84 7.50
CA LEU A 301 -19.47 -6.73 8.07
C LEU A 301 -20.09 -6.34 9.43
N THR A 302 -19.37 -6.67 10.51
CA THR A 302 -19.83 -6.43 11.89
C THR A 302 -19.22 -5.19 12.52
N GLU A 303 -18.05 -4.76 12.02
CA GLU A 303 -17.32 -3.63 12.55
C GLU A 303 -16.80 -2.73 11.43
N ILE A 304 -16.95 -1.43 11.63
CA ILE A 304 -16.46 -0.39 10.72
C ILE A 304 -15.66 0.62 11.52
N PHE A 305 -14.42 0.84 11.13
CA PHE A 305 -13.58 1.90 11.67
C PHE A 305 -13.60 3.10 10.72
N ALA A 306 -14.08 4.23 11.21
CA ALA A 306 -14.22 5.45 10.42
C ALA A 306 -13.35 6.56 10.98
N GLY A 307 -12.64 7.27 10.09
CA GLY A 307 -11.78 8.39 10.45
C GLY A 307 -11.50 9.30 9.28
N GLY A 308 -10.72 10.37 9.53
CA GLY A 308 -10.38 11.37 8.52
C GLY A 308 -11.38 12.53 8.42
N SER A 309 -12.58 12.37 8.95
CA SER A 309 -13.57 13.45 9.12
C SER A 309 -14.51 13.13 10.29
N PRO A 310 -15.27 14.11 10.83
CA PRO A 310 -16.27 13.86 11.86
C PRO A 310 -17.33 12.86 11.37
N VAL A 311 -17.71 11.94 12.25
CA VAL A 311 -18.89 11.09 12.03
C VAL A 311 -20.11 11.90 12.47
N PRO A 312 -21.11 12.16 11.58
CA PRO A 312 -22.29 12.88 11.98
C PRO A 312 -23.09 12.06 13.02
N PRO A 313 -23.73 12.71 13.99
CA PRO A 313 -24.66 12.01 14.87
C PRO A 313 -25.81 11.44 14.04
N LEU A 314 -26.29 10.27 14.42
CA LEU A 314 -27.45 9.62 13.80
C LEU A 314 -28.74 10.39 14.08
#